data_520b141f990e0ed7b83f93ca2d927ccc
#
_entry.id   520b141f990e0ed7b83f93ca2d927ccc
#
_cell.length_a   1.000
_cell.length_b   1.000
_cell.length_c   1.000
_cell.angle_alpha   90.00
_cell.angle_beta   90.00
_cell.angle_gamma   90.00
#
_symmetry.space_group_name_H-M   'P 1'
#
loop_
_entity.id
_entity.type
_entity.pdbx_description
1 polymer ?
#
loop_
_entity_poly.entity_id
_entity_poly.type
_entity_poly.pdbx_seq_one_letter_code
_entity_poly.pdbx_strand_id
1 'polypeptide(L)'
;MAKDKKLVEAITAMEDDFAQWYTDVVKKAELADYSSVRGCMILRPNGYAIWENIQKVLDAKFKETGVENVAMPMFIPESLLNKEKDHVEGFAPEVAWVTHGGQKELQERLCVRPTSETLFCDFYSKIIQSHRDLPKLYNQWVSVVRWEKTTRPFLRGSEFLWQEGHTIHATEEEARKETLQMLEVYRSTAQDLFAIPMVTGRKTESEKFAGAEETYTMEALMHDGKALQSGTSHYFGQGFAKAFDVKFLNKDNKQEYVYQTSWGASTRLLGAIIMVHGDDNGLVLPPRVAPIQVMIVPVMQHKEGVLDKAYEIEKQLKAAGLRVKVDASDKTPGYKFADAEMRGIPLRLEIGPKDIEKGQCVLAKRLDGTKETYALNEELPNTIHQLLDQIHDEMYAKALKFRDENIRTAKTYDEFKEILNTKAGYIRMMWCEDDACEAKIKEETGATSRCIKEDEEPFGDVCPICGKPAKKVVYFAKAY
;
A
#
# COMPACT_ATOMS: atom_id res chain seq x y z
N MET A 1 10.59 -40.69 8.90
CA MET A 1 10.69 -39.50 9.73
C MET A 1 9.29 -38.98 9.97
N ALA A 2 8.81 -38.94 11.20
CA ALA A 2 7.49 -38.37 11.51
C ALA A 2 7.53 -36.88 11.21
N LYS A 3 6.66 -36.42 10.30
CA LYS A 3 6.44 -35.00 10.11
C LYS A 3 5.98 -34.43 11.46
N ASP A 4 6.77 -33.54 12.06
CA ASP A 4 6.33 -32.78 13.22
C ASP A 4 4.98 -32.14 12.90
N LYS A 5 3.96 -32.49 13.65
CA LYS A 5 2.66 -31.85 13.55
C LYS A 5 2.87 -30.37 13.90
N LYS A 6 2.75 -29.47 12.92
CA LYS A 6 2.74 -28.03 13.19
C LYS A 6 1.62 -27.75 14.20
N LEU A 7 1.94 -27.10 15.29
CA LEU A 7 1.01 -26.75 16.38
C LEU A 7 -0.06 -25.72 15.96
N VAL A 8 0.24 -24.96 14.90
CA VAL A 8 -0.68 -24.07 14.22
C VAL A 8 -0.95 -24.66 12.84
N GLU A 9 -2.17 -24.55 12.34
CA GLU A 9 -2.53 -25.06 11.02
C GLU A 9 -1.56 -24.55 9.95
N ALA A 10 -1.04 -25.50 9.16
CA ALA A 10 -0.15 -25.16 8.06
C ALA A 10 -0.89 -24.33 7.00
N ILE A 11 -0.18 -23.34 6.43
CA ILE A 11 -0.61 -22.63 5.23
C ILE A 11 -0.12 -23.34 3.98
N THR A 12 -0.75 -23.10 2.85
CA THR A 12 -0.29 -23.55 1.54
C THR A 12 1.12 -22.98 1.27
N ALA A 13 2.03 -23.76 0.69
CA ALA A 13 3.35 -23.24 0.33
C ALA A 13 3.24 -22.28 -0.88
N MET A 14 4.08 -21.25 -0.92
CA MET A 14 4.07 -20.25 -2.00
C MET A 14 4.31 -20.90 -3.37
N GLU A 15 5.19 -21.90 -3.43
CA GLU A 15 5.54 -22.61 -4.66
C GLU A 15 4.37 -23.46 -5.21
N ASP A 16 3.53 -23.98 -4.32
CA ASP A 16 2.39 -24.82 -4.71
C ASP A 16 1.22 -23.98 -5.23
N ASP A 17 0.83 -22.93 -4.52
CA ASP A 17 -0.22 -22.00 -4.92
C ASP A 17 -0.06 -20.66 -4.20
N PHE A 18 0.55 -19.69 -4.88
CA PHE A 18 0.80 -18.36 -4.33
C PHE A 18 -0.49 -17.61 -3.95
N ALA A 19 -1.56 -17.80 -4.72
CA ALA A 19 -2.84 -17.15 -4.44
C ALA A 19 -3.50 -17.71 -3.18
N GLN A 20 -3.44 -19.03 -2.99
CA GLN A 20 -3.94 -19.68 -1.78
C GLN A 20 -3.06 -19.38 -0.57
N TRP A 21 -1.72 -19.40 -0.73
CA TRP A 21 -0.78 -18.96 0.30
C TRP A 21 -1.14 -17.57 0.83
N TYR A 22 -1.34 -16.61 -0.07
CA TYR A 22 -1.71 -15.25 0.30
C TYR A 22 -3.01 -15.20 1.10
N THR A 23 -4.04 -15.91 0.66
CA THR A 23 -5.32 -15.98 1.35
C THR A 23 -5.20 -16.63 2.72
N ASP A 24 -4.42 -17.69 2.84
CA ASP A 24 -4.15 -18.39 4.09
C ASP A 24 -3.44 -17.46 5.09
N VAL A 25 -2.41 -16.72 4.65
CA VAL A 25 -1.70 -15.74 5.50
C VAL A 25 -2.67 -14.66 6.00
N VAL A 26 -3.49 -14.08 5.13
CA VAL A 26 -4.48 -13.05 5.52
C VAL A 26 -5.41 -13.57 6.63
N LYS A 27 -5.91 -14.79 6.48
CA LYS A 27 -6.85 -15.39 7.43
C LYS A 27 -6.18 -15.88 8.71
N LYS A 28 -5.06 -16.60 8.61
CA LYS A 28 -4.38 -17.21 9.74
C LYS A 28 -3.63 -16.20 10.62
N ALA A 29 -3.08 -15.15 10.02
CA ALA A 29 -2.52 -14.01 10.77
C ALA A 29 -3.63 -13.09 11.33
N GLU A 30 -4.90 -13.42 11.11
CA GLU A 30 -6.06 -12.68 11.58
C GLU A 30 -6.08 -11.20 11.12
N LEU A 31 -5.72 -10.96 9.86
CA LEU A 31 -5.70 -9.62 9.28
C LEU A 31 -7.07 -9.19 8.77
N ALA A 32 -7.76 -10.07 8.06
CA ALA A 32 -9.10 -9.83 7.54
C ALA A 32 -9.87 -11.14 7.38
N ASP A 33 -11.20 -11.02 7.27
CA ASP A 33 -12.09 -12.14 6.95
C ASP A 33 -13.22 -11.69 6.03
N TYR A 34 -13.92 -12.63 5.43
CA TYR A 34 -15.02 -12.36 4.53
C TYR A 34 -16.27 -11.88 5.27
N SER A 35 -16.94 -10.86 4.74
CA SER A 35 -18.27 -10.47 5.18
C SER A 35 -19.35 -11.23 4.38
N SER A 36 -20.62 -10.96 4.72
CA SER A 36 -21.77 -11.48 3.95
C SER A 36 -21.91 -10.83 2.57
N VAL A 37 -21.23 -9.71 2.32
CA VAL A 37 -21.22 -9.01 1.04
C VAL A 37 -19.91 -9.30 0.32
N ARG A 38 -20.01 -9.88 -0.86
CA ARG A 38 -18.82 -10.21 -1.66
C ARG A 38 -17.98 -8.99 -1.94
N GLY A 39 -16.67 -9.11 -1.68
CA GLY A 39 -15.71 -8.03 -1.91
C GLY A 39 -15.65 -6.96 -0.82
N CYS A 40 -16.52 -7.03 0.19
CA CYS A 40 -16.47 -6.19 1.37
C CYS A 40 -15.87 -7.00 2.52
N MET A 41 -14.63 -6.71 2.87
CA MET A 41 -13.90 -7.48 3.88
C MET A 41 -14.09 -6.90 5.28
N ILE A 42 -14.08 -7.78 6.28
CA ILE A 42 -13.95 -7.38 7.68
C ILE A 42 -12.45 -7.27 7.98
N LEU A 43 -11.95 -6.08 8.24
CA LEU A 43 -10.60 -5.91 8.78
C LEU A 43 -10.62 -6.28 10.25
N ARG A 44 -9.87 -7.33 10.61
CA ARG A 44 -9.75 -7.77 11.99
C ARG A 44 -8.77 -6.88 12.77
N PRO A 45 -8.76 -6.90 14.10
CA PRO A 45 -7.92 -6.02 14.93
C PRO A 45 -6.44 -6.00 14.52
N ASN A 46 -5.85 -7.14 14.16
CA ASN A 46 -4.44 -7.20 13.73
C ASN A 46 -4.21 -6.44 12.43
N GLY A 47 -5.08 -6.64 11.44
CA GLY A 47 -5.00 -5.93 10.15
C GLY A 47 -5.29 -4.44 10.29
N TYR A 48 -6.31 -4.10 11.07
CA TYR A 48 -6.67 -2.71 11.29
C TYR A 48 -5.59 -1.93 12.04
N ALA A 49 -4.93 -2.55 13.03
CA ALA A 49 -3.83 -1.92 13.76
C ALA A 49 -2.60 -1.63 12.87
N ILE A 50 -2.34 -2.47 11.86
CA ILE A 50 -1.32 -2.16 10.84
C ILE A 50 -1.75 -0.91 10.04
N TRP A 51 -3.03 -0.85 9.62
CA TRP A 51 -3.58 0.29 8.91
C TRP A 51 -3.51 1.58 9.74
N GLU A 52 -3.81 1.53 11.04
CA GLU A 52 -3.67 2.69 11.94
C GLU A 52 -2.23 3.20 12.01
N ASN A 53 -1.24 2.30 12.05
CA ASN A 53 0.17 2.70 12.00
C ASN A 53 0.55 3.34 10.66
N ILE A 54 0.05 2.83 9.54
CA ILE A 54 0.23 3.43 8.21
C ILE A 54 -0.40 4.82 8.18
N GLN A 55 -1.64 4.93 8.62
CA GLN A 55 -2.38 6.18 8.68
C GLN A 55 -1.64 7.22 9.53
N LYS A 56 -1.18 6.85 10.70
CA LYS A 56 -0.45 7.74 11.61
C LYS A 56 0.79 8.34 10.96
N VAL A 57 1.58 7.54 10.26
CA VAL A 57 2.83 8.01 9.63
C VAL A 57 2.55 8.84 8.40
N LEU A 58 1.66 8.39 7.50
CA LEU A 58 1.29 9.13 6.29
C LEU A 58 0.62 10.47 6.64
N ASP A 59 -0.33 10.47 7.58
CA ASP A 59 -1.04 11.67 8.00
C ASP A 59 -0.09 12.74 8.58
N ALA A 60 0.90 12.30 9.35
CA ALA A 60 1.95 13.20 9.85
C ALA A 60 2.75 13.82 8.71
N LYS A 61 3.20 13.02 7.75
CA LYS A 61 3.93 13.51 6.56
C LYS A 61 3.09 14.44 5.69
N PHE A 62 1.80 14.17 5.51
CA PHE A 62 0.89 15.08 4.79
C PHE A 62 0.77 16.43 5.51
N LYS A 63 0.60 16.42 6.82
CA LYS A 63 0.53 17.67 7.62
C LYS A 63 1.82 18.49 7.57
N GLU A 64 2.98 17.85 7.50
CA GLU A 64 4.26 18.52 7.30
C GLU A 64 4.31 19.30 5.97
N THR A 65 3.55 18.89 4.96
CA THR A 65 3.42 19.60 3.68
C THR A 65 2.30 20.64 3.65
N GLY A 66 1.58 20.85 4.77
CA GLY A 66 0.49 21.80 4.89
C GLY A 66 -0.89 21.24 4.57
N VAL A 67 -1.02 19.93 4.39
CA VAL A 67 -2.31 19.27 4.12
C VAL A 67 -3.18 19.25 5.37
N GLU A 68 -4.46 19.53 5.17
CA GLU A 68 -5.49 19.46 6.21
C GLU A 68 -6.50 18.35 5.90
N ASN A 69 -6.96 17.65 6.94
CA ASN A 69 -7.95 16.61 6.79
C ASN A 69 -9.37 17.19 6.80
N VAL A 70 -10.20 16.68 5.91
CA VAL A 70 -11.63 16.99 5.80
C VAL A 70 -12.46 15.71 5.76
N ALA A 71 -13.77 15.84 5.82
CA ALA A 71 -14.72 14.74 5.60
C ALA A 71 -15.76 15.17 4.58
N MET A 72 -15.75 14.53 3.42
CA MET A 72 -16.77 14.73 2.37
C MET A 72 -17.90 13.70 2.53
N PRO A 73 -19.14 14.04 2.07
CA PRO A 73 -20.25 13.10 2.08
C PRO A 73 -19.95 11.83 1.29
N MET A 74 -20.56 10.71 1.72
CA MET A 74 -20.43 9.42 1.04
C MET A 74 -21.14 9.39 -0.32
N PHE A 75 -22.26 10.13 -0.47
CA PHE A 75 -23.13 10.05 -1.63
C PHE A 75 -22.84 11.17 -2.63
N ILE A 76 -22.83 10.80 -3.91
CA ILE A 76 -22.67 11.72 -5.03
C ILE A 76 -23.95 11.66 -5.87
N PRO A 77 -24.65 12.78 -6.10
CA PRO A 77 -25.77 12.82 -7.03
C PRO A 77 -25.32 12.45 -8.45
N GLU A 78 -26.16 11.72 -9.19
CA GLU A 78 -25.87 11.33 -10.57
C GLU A 78 -25.58 12.54 -11.47
N SER A 79 -26.32 13.63 -11.29
CA SER A 79 -26.11 14.89 -12.01
C SER A 79 -24.71 15.49 -11.77
N LEU A 80 -24.17 15.36 -10.55
CA LEU A 80 -22.85 15.83 -10.21
C LEU A 80 -21.76 14.92 -10.80
N LEU A 81 -21.95 13.60 -10.74
CA LEU A 81 -21.04 12.63 -11.32
C LEU A 81 -20.87 12.83 -12.84
N ASN A 82 -21.99 13.15 -13.52
CA ASN A 82 -22.03 13.30 -14.98
C ASN A 82 -21.45 14.62 -15.52
N LYS A 83 -20.96 15.52 -14.67
CA LYS A 83 -20.41 16.81 -15.12
C LYS A 83 -19.05 16.66 -15.84
N GLU A 84 -18.28 15.64 -15.53
CA GLU A 84 -17.00 15.35 -16.18
C GLU A 84 -17.10 14.02 -16.92
N LYS A 85 -17.08 14.07 -18.24
CA LYS A 85 -17.41 12.94 -19.11
C LYS A 85 -16.38 11.80 -19.03
N ASP A 86 -15.10 12.11 -19.09
CA ASP A 86 -14.05 11.10 -19.10
C ASP A 86 -13.99 10.35 -17.76
N HIS A 87 -14.24 11.07 -16.66
CA HIS A 87 -14.35 10.49 -15.33
C HIS A 87 -15.52 9.52 -15.22
N VAL A 88 -16.70 9.92 -15.75
CA VAL A 88 -17.89 9.06 -15.77
C VAL A 88 -17.66 7.80 -16.57
N GLU A 89 -17.10 7.90 -17.77
CA GLU A 89 -16.81 6.74 -18.64
C GLU A 89 -15.88 5.75 -17.95
N GLY A 90 -14.90 6.24 -17.16
CA GLY A 90 -13.99 5.38 -16.38
C GLY A 90 -14.64 4.64 -15.21
N PHE A 91 -15.61 5.25 -14.52
CA PHE A 91 -16.19 4.70 -13.29
C PHE A 91 -17.62 4.14 -13.42
N ALA A 92 -18.35 4.50 -14.45
CA ALA A 92 -19.77 4.11 -14.62
C ALA A 92 -20.02 2.59 -14.44
N PRO A 93 -19.18 1.67 -14.90
CA PRO A 93 -19.41 0.24 -14.72
C PRO A 93 -19.26 -0.27 -13.28
N GLU A 94 -18.60 0.50 -12.41
CA GLU A 94 -18.20 0.10 -11.06
C GLU A 94 -18.92 0.85 -9.95
N VAL A 95 -19.92 1.66 -10.28
CA VAL A 95 -20.64 2.48 -9.30
C VAL A 95 -21.76 1.68 -8.63
N ALA A 96 -21.85 1.76 -7.31
CA ALA A 96 -22.99 1.29 -6.55
C ALA A 96 -24.04 2.40 -6.43
N TRP A 97 -25.28 2.13 -6.86
CA TRP A 97 -26.37 3.10 -6.89
C TRP A 97 -27.31 2.96 -5.70
N VAL A 98 -27.67 4.09 -5.09
CA VAL A 98 -28.71 4.21 -4.08
C VAL A 98 -29.93 4.86 -4.74
N THR A 99 -31.03 4.13 -4.77
CA THR A 99 -32.27 4.51 -5.46
C THR A 99 -33.41 4.89 -4.50
N HIS A 100 -33.31 4.50 -3.22
CA HIS A 100 -34.31 4.74 -2.22
C HIS A 100 -33.72 5.38 -0.96
N GLY A 101 -34.50 6.32 -0.38
CA GLY A 101 -34.28 6.85 0.98
C GLY A 101 -35.37 6.31 1.89
N GLY A 102 -35.06 5.34 2.75
CA GLY A 102 -36.07 4.57 3.44
C GLY A 102 -36.92 3.75 2.44
N GLN A 103 -38.25 3.95 2.42
CA GLN A 103 -39.15 3.26 1.48
C GLN A 103 -39.52 4.10 0.24
N LYS A 104 -39.05 5.35 0.18
CA LYS A 104 -39.34 6.23 -0.94
C LYS A 104 -38.24 6.18 -1.99
N GLU A 105 -38.63 6.05 -3.24
CA GLU A 105 -37.73 6.26 -4.36
C GLU A 105 -37.20 7.69 -4.38
N LEU A 106 -35.90 7.86 -4.61
CA LEU A 106 -35.29 9.17 -4.73
C LEU A 106 -35.64 9.80 -6.08
N GLN A 107 -35.81 11.11 -6.12
CA GLN A 107 -36.01 11.86 -7.36
C GLN A 107 -34.80 11.75 -8.30
N GLU A 108 -33.62 11.67 -7.73
CA GLU A 108 -32.35 11.46 -8.40
C GLU A 108 -31.61 10.37 -7.65
N ARG A 109 -31.08 9.39 -8.36
CA ARG A 109 -30.26 8.36 -7.73
C ARG A 109 -28.89 8.91 -7.32
N LEU A 110 -28.36 8.34 -6.26
CA LEU A 110 -27.06 8.69 -5.71
C LEU A 110 -26.10 7.54 -5.90
N CYS A 111 -24.84 7.81 -6.20
CA CYS A 111 -23.82 6.76 -6.11
C CYS A 111 -23.09 6.82 -4.78
N VAL A 112 -22.70 5.66 -4.28
CA VAL A 112 -21.70 5.58 -3.22
C VAL A 112 -20.34 5.93 -3.86
N ARG A 113 -19.62 6.89 -3.30
CA ARG A 113 -18.38 7.44 -3.88
C ARG A 113 -17.39 6.34 -4.30
N PRO A 114 -16.99 6.27 -5.57
CA PRO A 114 -15.86 5.43 -6.01
C PRO A 114 -14.52 6.16 -5.87
N THR A 115 -14.58 7.47 -5.84
CA THR A 115 -13.56 8.49 -5.61
C THR A 115 -14.27 9.84 -5.45
N SER A 116 -13.62 10.89 -5.03
CA SER A 116 -14.31 12.12 -4.59
C SER A 116 -13.95 13.38 -5.37
N GLU A 117 -13.32 13.29 -6.55
CA GLU A 117 -12.96 14.46 -7.38
C GLU A 117 -14.15 15.39 -7.60
N THR A 118 -15.31 14.84 -7.95
CA THR A 118 -16.50 15.63 -8.24
C THR A 118 -17.04 16.36 -7.01
N LEU A 119 -17.00 15.72 -5.83
CA LEU A 119 -17.41 16.36 -4.57
C LEU A 119 -16.48 17.51 -4.19
N PHE A 120 -15.16 17.30 -4.31
CA PHE A 120 -14.19 18.34 -4.01
C PHE A 120 -14.31 19.51 -4.98
N CYS A 121 -14.48 19.25 -6.27
CA CYS A 121 -14.66 20.31 -7.27
C CYS A 121 -15.92 21.12 -7.03
N ASP A 122 -17.04 20.48 -6.72
CA ASP A 122 -18.30 21.18 -6.38
C ASP A 122 -18.12 22.05 -5.11
N PHE A 123 -17.42 21.55 -4.12
CA PHE A 123 -17.12 22.30 -2.90
C PHE A 123 -16.16 23.46 -3.16
N TYR A 124 -15.08 23.24 -3.88
CA TYR A 124 -14.10 24.27 -4.21
C TYR A 124 -14.72 25.42 -5.03
N SER A 125 -15.64 25.12 -5.95
CA SER A 125 -16.33 26.16 -6.72
C SER A 125 -17.10 27.15 -5.85
N LYS A 126 -17.49 26.74 -4.65
CA LYS A 126 -18.26 27.55 -3.69
C LYS A 126 -17.39 28.37 -2.74
N ILE A 127 -16.17 27.90 -2.43
CA ILE A 127 -15.33 28.51 -1.38
C ILE A 127 -14.15 29.31 -1.92
N ILE A 128 -13.78 29.17 -3.19
CA ILE A 128 -12.64 29.86 -3.79
C ILE A 128 -13.13 31.11 -4.51
N GLN A 129 -12.54 32.26 -4.20
CA GLN A 129 -12.85 33.55 -4.79
C GLN A 129 -11.62 34.24 -5.37
N SER A 130 -10.49 34.20 -4.67
CA SER A 130 -9.28 34.91 -5.05
C SER A 130 -8.00 34.06 -4.87
N HIS A 131 -6.89 34.53 -5.44
CA HIS A 131 -5.57 33.92 -5.28
C HIS A 131 -5.16 33.76 -3.81
N ARG A 132 -5.76 34.53 -2.88
CA ARG A 132 -5.47 34.45 -1.44
C ARG A 132 -6.06 33.20 -0.78
N ASP A 133 -7.04 32.56 -1.44
CA ASP A 133 -7.66 31.33 -0.96
C ASP A 133 -6.86 30.08 -1.35
N LEU A 134 -5.85 30.24 -2.21
CA LEU A 134 -5.03 29.17 -2.76
C LEU A 134 -3.64 29.11 -2.13
N PRO A 135 -2.99 27.94 -2.06
CA PRO A 135 -3.57 26.63 -2.42
C PRO A 135 -4.56 26.11 -1.38
N LYS A 136 -5.43 25.17 -1.79
CA LYS A 136 -6.17 24.30 -0.87
C LYS A 136 -5.61 22.89 -0.97
N LEU A 137 -5.19 22.35 0.16
CA LEU A 137 -4.52 21.06 0.27
C LEU A 137 -5.32 20.18 1.23
N TYR A 138 -6.34 19.49 0.70
CA TYR A 138 -7.24 18.69 1.52
C TYR A 138 -7.05 17.19 1.27
N ASN A 139 -7.17 16.42 2.35
CA ASN A 139 -7.12 14.96 2.35
C ASN A 139 -8.29 14.42 3.18
N GLN A 140 -8.76 13.23 2.86
CA GLN A 140 -9.68 12.49 3.72
C GLN A 140 -9.28 11.03 3.85
N TRP A 141 -9.54 10.48 5.04
CA TRP A 141 -9.41 9.05 5.36
C TRP A 141 -10.80 8.44 5.40
N VAL A 142 -11.14 7.65 4.39
CA VAL A 142 -12.50 7.16 4.17
C VAL A 142 -12.51 5.80 3.50
N SER A 143 -13.70 5.18 3.42
CA SER A 143 -13.96 4.07 2.51
C SER A 143 -14.53 4.57 1.19
N VAL A 144 -14.30 3.81 0.12
CA VAL A 144 -14.92 3.97 -1.19
C VAL A 144 -15.44 2.64 -1.69
N VAL A 145 -16.38 2.69 -2.65
CA VAL A 145 -17.00 1.51 -3.23
C VAL A 145 -16.77 1.50 -4.74
N ARG A 146 -16.12 0.44 -5.21
CA ARG A 146 -15.94 0.10 -6.63
C ARG A 146 -16.42 -1.31 -6.85
N TRP A 147 -17.53 -1.48 -7.58
CA TRP A 147 -18.22 -2.77 -7.70
C TRP A 147 -17.47 -3.73 -8.61
N GLU A 148 -16.42 -4.31 -8.05
CA GLU A 148 -15.48 -5.18 -8.76
C GLU A 148 -16.06 -6.57 -9.04
N LYS A 149 -15.82 -7.08 -10.24
CA LYS A 149 -16.24 -8.44 -10.63
C LYS A 149 -15.42 -9.53 -9.94
N THR A 150 -14.13 -9.28 -9.78
CA THR A 150 -13.18 -10.22 -9.15
C THR A 150 -12.53 -9.54 -7.96
N THR A 151 -12.59 -10.16 -6.79
CA THR A 151 -12.08 -9.61 -5.55
C THR A 151 -11.01 -10.48 -4.91
N ARG A 152 -10.06 -9.86 -4.23
CA ARG A 152 -9.03 -10.51 -3.42
C ARG A 152 -8.70 -9.61 -2.22
N PRO A 153 -8.60 -10.17 -1.00
CA PRO A 153 -8.35 -9.38 0.20
C PRO A 153 -7.22 -8.38 0.04
N PHE A 154 -7.42 -7.14 0.45
CA PHE A 154 -6.53 -5.98 0.34
C PHE A 154 -6.15 -5.55 -1.08
N LEU A 155 -6.07 -6.43 -2.05
CA LEU A 155 -5.59 -6.12 -3.40
C LEU A 155 -6.67 -5.52 -4.29
N ARG A 156 -7.88 -6.08 -4.22
CA ARG A 156 -9.04 -5.66 -5.00
C ARG A 156 -10.32 -5.99 -4.25
N GLY A 157 -11.00 -4.99 -3.73
CA GLY A 157 -12.25 -5.13 -2.99
C GLY A 157 -13.35 -4.26 -3.57
N SER A 158 -14.61 -4.64 -3.31
CA SER A 158 -15.77 -3.80 -3.66
C SER A 158 -15.87 -2.60 -2.72
N GLU A 159 -15.45 -2.75 -1.48
CA GLU A 159 -15.26 -1.66 -0.52
C GLU A 159 -13.85 -1.76 0.07
N PHE A 160 -13.16 -0.64 0.22
CA PHE A 160 -11.86 -0.59 0.85
C PHE A 160 -11.60 0.76 1.53
N LEU A 161 -10.75 0.74 2.54
CA LEU A 161 -10.26 1.93 3.21
C LEU A 161 -9.08 2.52 2.42
N TRP A 162 -9.05 3.84 2.34
CA TRP A 162 -7.96 4.57 1.72
C TRP A 162 -7.84 5.98 2.29
N GLN A 163 -6.86 6.71 1.83
CA GLN A 163 -6.83 8.15 1.86
C GLN A 163 -6.87 8.68 0.43
N GLU A 164 -7.48 9.81 0.24
CA GLU A 164 -7.48 10.55 -1.01
C GLU A 164 -7.24 12.03 -0.72
N GLY A 165 -6.17 12.56 -1.33
CA GLY A 165 -5.89 13.98 -1.32
C GLY A 165 -6.39 14.62 -2.60
N HIS A 166 -6.96 15.82 -2.46
CA HIS A 166 -7.47 16.62 -3.58
C HIS A 166 -7.04 18.06 -3.37
N THR A 167 -6.19 18.58 -4.23
CA THR A 167 -5.59 19.90 -4.06
C THR A 167 -5.85 20.80 -5.25
N ILE A 168 -5.90 22.10 -4.99
CA ILE A 168 -6.03 23.12 -6.03
C ILE A 168 -5.00 24.22 -5.84
N HIS A 169 -4.48 24.73 -6.95
CA HIS A 169 -3.35 25.64 -7.02
C HIS A 169 -3.61 26.77 -8.01
N ALA A 170 -2.93 27.90 -7.79
CA ALA A 170 -3.01 29.05 -8.69
C ALA A 170 -2.24 28.82 -9.99
N THR A 171 -1.16 28.02 -9.97
CA THR A 171 -0.28 27.82 -11.12
C THR A 171 -0.07 26.34 -11.43
N GLU A 172 0.24 26.06 -12.70
CA GLU A 172 0.60 24.72 -13.16
C GLU A 172 1.85 24.19 -12.43
N GLU A 173 2.85 25.06 -12.22
CA GLU A 173 4.09 24.69 -11.55
C GLU A 173 3.84 24.20 -10.12
N GLU A 174 3.01 24.92 -9.37
CA GLU A 174 2.62 24.49 -8.01
C GLU A 174 1.92 23.13 -8.00
N ALA A 175 0.97 22.91 -8.92
CA ALA A 175 0.25 21.65 -9.01
C ALA A 175 1.16 20.48 -9.41
N ARG A 176 2.06 20.69 -10.37
CA ARG A 176 3.04 19.66 -10.77
C ARG A 176 4.00 19.31 -9.64
N LYS A 177 4.45 20.33 -8.90
CA LYS A 177 5.30 20.14 -7.71
C LYS A 177 4.58 19.32 -6.65
N GLU A 178 3.33 19.63 -6.37
CA GLU A 178 2.49 18.88 -5.42
C GLU A 178 2.34 17.42 -5.85
N THR A 179 2.07 17.16 -7.12
CA THR A 179 1.94 15.81 -7.67
C THR A 179 3.18 14.96 -7.41
N LEU A 180 4.36 15.50 -7.69
CA LEU A 180 5.63 14.80 -7.50
C LEU A 180 6.02 14.71 -6.01
N GLN A 181 5.72 15.73 -5.21
CA GLN A 181 5.95 15.73 -3.77
C GLN A 181 5.18 14.60 -3.09
N MET A 182 3.92 14.38 -3.45
CA MET A 182 3.12 13.32 -2.86
C MET A 182 3.53 11.93 -3.31
N LEU A 183 3.98 11.76 -4.55
CA LEU A 183 4.63 10.53 -4.99
C LEU A 183 5.85 10.21 -4.13
N GLU A 184 6.70 11.21 -3.83
CA GLU A 184 7.89 11.03 -2.99
C GLU A 184 7.52 10.74 -1.52
N VAL A 185 6.46 11.35 -0.98
CA VAL A 185 5.93 11.01 0.34
C VAL A 185 5.55 9.53 0.40
N TYR A 186 4.86 9.01 -0.61
CA TYR A 186 4.51 7.59 -0.69
C TYR A 186 5.75 6.70 -0.80
N ARG A 187 6.66 7.03 -1.73
CA ARG A 187 7.88 6.24 -1.97
C ARG A 187 8.75 6.18 -0.71
N SER A 188 9.02 7.33 -0.09
CA SER A 188 9.83 7.36 1.13
C SER A 188 9.15 6.63 2.30
N THR A 189 7.83 6.73 2.41
CA THR A 189 7.09 5.98 3.44
C THR A 189 7.16 4.48 3.20
N ALA A 190 7.08 4.02 1.95
CA ALA A 190 7.23 2.61 1.62
C ALA A 190 8.61 2.07 2.04
N GLN A 191 9.66 2.84 1.82
CA GLN A 191 11.02 2.51 2.26
C GLN A 191 11.15 2.54 3.78
N ASP A 192 10.75 3.63 4.40
CA ASP A 192 11.01 3.92 5.82
C ASP A 192 10.12 3.13 6.77
N LEU A 193 8.89 2.84 6.38
CA LEU A 193 7.91 2.16 7.22
C LEU A 193 7.71 0.69 6.85
N PHE A 194 7.68 0.38 5.55
CA PHE A 194 7.37 -0.97 5.05
C PHE A 194 8.59 -1.77 4.61
N ALA A 195 9.78 -1.17 4.59
CA ALA A 195 10.99 -1.78 4.05
C ALA A 195 10.80 -2.30 2.60
N ILE A 196 10.05 -1.58 1.76
CA ILE A 196 9.75 -1.95 0.37
C ILE A 196 10.38 -0.95 -0.59
N PRO A 197 11.30 -1.40 -1.47
CA PRO A 197 11.86 -0.59 -2.54
C PRO A 197 10.87 -0.50 -3.71
N MET A 198 10.17 0.61 -3.83
CA MET A 198 9.20 0.84 -4.90
C MET A 198 9.88 1.26 -6.21
N VAL A 199 9.28 0.85 -7.32
CA VAL A 199 9.54 1.44 -8.64
C VAL A 199 8.55 2.57 -8.86
N THR A 200 9.04 3.75 -9.24
CA THR A 200 8.21 4.92 -9.52
C THR A 200 8.39 5.37 -10.98
N GLY A 201 7.36 5.99 -11.53
CA GLY A 201 7.39 6.54 -12.87
C GLY A 201 6.02 7.07 -13.31
N ARG A 202 5.95 7.60 -14.53
CA ARG A 202 4.73 8.12 -15.13
C ARG A 202 3.98 7.00 -15.87
N LYS A 203 2.67 6.95 -15.76
CA LYS A 203 1.82 6.03 -16.52
C LYS A 203 1.77 6.45 -18.01
N THR A 204 1.54 5.47 -18.88
CA THR A 204 1.21 5.71 -20.28
C THR A 204 -0.19 6.31 -20.42
N GLU A 205 -0.52 6.85 -21.59
CA GLU A 205 -1.83 7.45 -21.87
C GLU A 205 -2.98 6.43 -21.66
N SER A 206 -2.75 5.16 -22.03
CA SER A 206 -3.75 4.10 -21.90
C SER A 206 -3.96 3.61 -20.46
N GLU A 207 -2.99 3.80 -19.58
CA GLU A 207 -3.02 3.32 -18.19
C GLU A 207 -3.16 4.46 -17.15
N LYS A 208 -3.23 5.72 -17.59
CA LYS A 208 -3.42 6.85 -16.69
C LYS A 208 -4.85 6.88 -16.10
N PHE A 209 -5.01 7.58 -15.00
CA PHE A 209 -6.32 7.78 -14.36
C PHE A 209 -7.25 8.60 -15.26
N ALA A 210 -8.53 8.19 -15.31
CA ALA A 210 -9.53 8.84 -16.14
C ALA A 210 -9.77 10.29 -15.71
N GLY A 211 -9.56 11.23 -16.66
CA GLY A 211 -9.64 12.67 -16.44
C GLY A 211 -8.32 13.34 -16.03
N ALA A 212 -7.27 12.58 -15.73
CA ALA A 212 -5.94 13.14 -15.46
C ALA A 212 -5.18 13.45 -16.76
N GLU A 213 -4.39 14.52 -16.75
CA GLU A 213 -3.40 14.78 -17.81
C GLU A 213 -2.18 13.86 -17.64
N GLU A 214 -1.70 13.69 -16.39
CA GLU A 214 -0.61 12.79 -16.06
C GLU A 214 -0.92 12.00 -14.78
N THR A 215 -0.52 10.74 -14.76
CA THR A 215 -0.58 9.88 -13.58
C THR A 215 0.80 9.33 -13.28
N TYR A 216 1.24 9.51 -12.05
CA TYR A 216 2.44 8.91 -11.51
C TYR A 216 2.08 7.76 -10.57
N THR A 217 2.91 6.74 -10.55
CA THR A 217 2.67 5.51 -9.78
C THR A 217 3.88 5.11 -8.97
N MET A 218 3.64 4.43 -7.86
CA MET A 218 4.63 3.60 -7.19
C MET A 218 4.18 2.14 -7.24
N GLU A 219 5.10 1.26 -7.63
CA GLU A 219 4.84 -0.14 -7.86
C GLU A 219 5.77 -1.01 -7.01
N ALA A 220 5.20 -2.01 -6.34
CA ALA A 220 5.96 -3.04 -5.65
C ALA A 220 6.09 -4.30 -6.52
N LEU A 221 7.20 -5.02 -6.38
CA LEU A 221 7.38 -6.32 -7.01
C LEU A 221 7.10 -7.43 -5.99
N MET A 222 6.14 -8.29 -6.31
CA MET A 222 5.70 -9.37 -5.44
C MET A 222 6.58 -10.62 -5.63
N HIS A 223 6.54 -11.57 -4.70
CA HIS A 223 7.32 -12.81 -4.77
C HIS A 223 7.05 -13.63 -6.02
N ASP A 224 5.83 -13.59 -6.54
CA ASP A 224 5.48 -14.28 -7.81
C ASP A 224 5.92 -13.51 -9.06
N GLY A 225 6.65 -12.41 -8.89
CA GLY A 225 7.16 -11.57 -9.96
C GLY A 225 6.12 -10.69 -10.65
N LYS A 226 4.92 -10.56 -10.11
CA LYS A 226 3.94 -9.59 -10.58
C LYS A 226 4.12 -8.24 -9.92
N ALA A 227 3.75 -7.19 -10.64
CA ALA A 227 3.74 -5.83 -10.13
C ALA A 227 2.43 -5.53 -9.38
N LEU A 228 2.53 -4.72 -8.33
CA LEU A 228 1.39 -4.20 -7.60
C LEU A 228 1.48 -2.68 -7.52
N GLN A 229 0.52 -2.00 -8.17
CA GLN A 229 0.34 -0.57 -8.00
C GLN A 229 -0.08 -0.27 -6.56
N SER A 230 0.77 0.45 -5.84
CA SER A 230 0.67 0.62 -4.38
C SER A 230 0.28 2.04 -3.97
N GLY A 231 0.35 3.00 -4.88
CA GLY A 231 -0.07 4.38 -4.69
C GLY A 231 0.05 5.16 -5.99
N THR A 232 -0.76 6.19 -6.15
CA THR A 232 -0.77 7.04 -7.34
C THR A 232 -0.88 8.51 -6.99
N SER A 233 -0.32 9.35 -7.83
CA SER A 233 -0.44 10.80 -7.76
C SER A 233 -0.75 11.34 -9.15
N HIS A 234 -1.79 12.17 -9.25
CA HIS A 234 -2.36 12.62 -10.53
C HIS A 234 -2.26 14.13 -10.66
N TYR A 235 -1.87 14.57 -11.84
CA TYR A 235 -1.98 15.95 -12.27
C TYR A 235 -3.15 16.08 -13.25
N PHE A 236 -4.14 16.91 -12.93
CA PHE A 236 -5.35 17.09 -13.74
C PHE A 236 -5.33 18.32 -14.64
N GLY A 237 -4.31 19.17 -14.54
CA GLY A 237 -4.35 20.46 -15.22
C GLY A 237 -5.57 21.27 -14.80
N GLN A 238 -6.35 21.74 -15.77
CA GLN A 238 -7.56 22.54 -15.55
C GLN A 238 -8.86 21.83 -15.99
N GLY A 239 -8.81 20.54 -16.37
CA GLY A 239 -9.96 19.81 -16.90
C GLY A 239 -11.18 19.82 -15.98
N PHE A 240 -11.00 19.34 -14.76
CA PHE A 240 -12.07 19.37 -13.74
C PHE A 240 -12.47 20.81 -13.33
N ALA A 241 -11.49 21.71 -13.23
CA ALA A 241 -11.77 23.10 -12.88
C ALA A 241 -12.71 23.76 -13.91
N LYS A 242 -12.51 23.49 -15.19
CA LYS A 242 -13.40 23.98 -16.26
C LYS A 242 -14.79 23.33 -16.21
N ALA A 243 -14.85 22.00 -16.00
CA ALA A 243 -16.12 21.28 -15.91
C ALA A 243 -16.98 21.73 -14.71
N PHE A 244 -16.36 22.08 -13.59
CA PHE A 244 -17.02 22.49 -12.36
C PHE A 244 -17.02 23.99 -12.08
N ASP A 245 -16.47 24.78 -13.00
CA ASP A 245 -16.34 26.24 -12.91
C ASP A 245 -15.58 26.72 -11.66
N VAL A 246 -14.49 26.04 -11.33
CA VAL A 246 -13.64 26.40 -10.18
C VAL A 246 -12.64 27.49 -10.60
N LYS A 247 -12.99 28.73 -10.31
CA LYS A 247 -12.26 29.95 -10.71
C LYS A 247 -11.82 30.77 -9.50
N PHE A 248 -10.79 31.57 -9.72
CA PHE A 248 -10.32 32.57 -8.76
C PHE A 248 -9.95 33.88 -9.45
N LEU A 249 -9.98 34.98 -8.74
CA LEU A 249 -9.38 36.22 -9.18
C LEU A 249 -7.88 36.23 -8.90
N ASN A 250 -7.09 36.36 -9.96
CA ASN A 250 -5.65 36.48 -9.82
C ASN A 250 -5.24 37.87 -9.28
N LYS A 251 -3.94 38.13 -9.16
CA LYS A 251 -3.39 39.41 -8.63
C LYS A 251 -3.75 40.62 -9.50
N ASP A 252 -4.08 40.38 -10.78
CA ASP A 252 -4.48 41.43 -11.75
C ASP A 252 -6.01 41.54 -11.85
N ASN A 253 -6.77 40.97 -10.92
CA ASN A 253 -8.25 40.90 -10.92
C ASN A 253 -8.86 40.26 -12.17
N LYS A 254 -8.13 39.32 -12.80
CA LYS A 254 -8.64 38.51 -13.90
C LYS A 254 -9.08 37.14 -13.37
N GLN A 255 -10.17 36.61 -13.92
CA GLN A 255 -10.62 35.26 -13.60
C GLN A 255 -9.75 34.21 -14.29
N GLU A 256 -9.29 33.25 -13.53
CA GLU A 256 -8.52 32.09 -14.00
C GLU A 256 -9.05 30.80 -13.38
N TYR A 257 -8.93 29.69 -14.09
CA TYR A 257 -9.22 28.36 -13.54
C TYR A 257 -8.05 27.88 -12.70
N VAL A 258 -8.35 27.14 -11.63
CA VAL A 258 -7.33 26.50 -10.79
C VAL A 258 -6.69 25.31 -11.52
N TYR A 259 -5.49 24.94 -11.08
CA TYR A 259 -4.82 23.69 -11.44
C TYR A 259 -5.01 22.67 -10.31
N GLN A 260 -5.28 21.41 -10.65
CA GLN A 260 -5.70 20.40 -9.68
C GLN A 260 -4.79 19.19 -9.65
N THR A 261 -4.70 18.59 -8.47
CA THR A 261 -4.06 17.28 -8.24
C THR A 261 -4.97 16.39 -7.42
N SER A 262 -4.78 15.08 -7.54
CA SER A 262 -5.23 14.13 -6.54
C SER A 262 -4.19 13.03 -6.33
N TRP A 263 -4.20 12.42 -5.17
CA TRP A 263 -3.27 11.37 -4.81
C TRP A 263 -3.90 10.44 -3.77
N GLY A 264 -3.61 9.13 -3.90
CA GLY A 264 -4.26 8.12 -3.09
C GLY A 264 -3.42 6.88 -2.83
N ALA A 265 -3.60 6.33 -1.63
CA ALA A 265 -3.11 5.03 -1.22
C ALA A 265 -4.14 4.33 -0.33
N SER A 266 -4.25 3.03 -0.44
CA SER A 266 -5.29 2.23 0.20
C SER A 266 -4.71 1.12 1.08
N THR A 267 -5.59 0.35 1.70
CA THR A 267 -5.25 -0.90 2.38
C THR A 267 -4.56 -1.94 1.48
N ARG A 268 -4.44 -1.68 0.17
CA ARG A 268 -3.57 -2.45 -0.73
C ARG A 268 -2.11 -2.49 -0.25
N LEU A 269 -1.66 -1.48 0.50
CA LEU A 269 -0.35 -1.47 1.13
C LEU A 269 -0.13 -2.64 2.09
N LEU A 270 -1.18 -3.14 2.77
CA LEU A 270 -1.10 -4.36 3.58
C LEU A 270 -0.82 -5.57 2.68
N GLY A 271 -1.48 -5.64 1.53
CA GLY A 271 -1.22 -6.66 0.52
C GLY A 271 0.23 -6.65 0.03
N ALA A 272 0.79 -5.46 -0.21
CA ALA A 272 2.20 -5.30 -0.59
C ALA A 272 3.13 -5.83 0.50
N ILE A 273 2.90 -5.49 1.78
CA ILE A 273 3.70 -5.97 2.91
C ILE A 273 3.67 -7.50 2.99
N ILE A 274 2.49 -8.12 2.87
CA ILE A 274 2.33 -9.57 2.90
C ILE A 274 3.13 -10.22 1.77
N MET A 275 2.96 -9.72 0.55
CA MET A 275 3.49 -10.36 -0.68
C MET A 275 4.98 -10.09 -0.93
N VAL A 276 5.55 -9.04 -0.31
CA VAL A 276 6.99 -8.74 -0.39
C VAL A 276 7.78 -9.44 0.71
N HIS A 277 7.24 -9.53 1.91
CA HIS A 277 7.99 -9.99 3.09
C HIS A 277 7.55 -11.34 3.64
N GLY A 278 6.31 -11.76 3.43
CA GLY A 278 5.79 -13.02 3.94
C GLY A 278 6.57 -14.23 3.43
N ASP A 279 6.48 -15.33 4.17
CA ASP A 279 7.11 -16.61 3.84
C ASP A 279 6.14 -17.79 4.10
N ASP A 280 6.60 -19.01 3.96
CA ASP A 280 5.78 -20.22 4.18
C ASP A 280 5.44 -20.50 5.66
N ASN A 281 5.92 -19.68 6.59
CA ASN A 281 5.54 -19.69 7.99
C ASN A 281 4.52 -18.59 8.33
N GLY A 282 4.19 -17.71 7.40
CA GLY A 282 3.17 -16.69 7.53
C GLY A 282 3.66 -15.27 7.24
N LEU A 283 3.09 -14.32 7.95
CA LEU A 283 3.42 -12.90 7.83
C LEU A 283 4.81 -12.60 8.39
N VAL A 284 5.53 -11.67 7.78
CA VAL A 284 6.77 -11.07 8.29
C VAL A 284 6.59 -9.56 8.27
N LEU A 285 6.42 -8.96 9.44
CA LEU A 285 6.17 -7.53 9.53
C LEU A 285 7.47 -6.73 9.68
N PRO A 286 7.65 -5.69 8.85
CA PRO A 286 8.65 -4.68 9.14
C PRO A 286 8.43 -4.08 10.52
N PRO A 287 9.48 -3.96 11.35
CA PRO A 287 9.32 -3.56 12.76
C PRO A 287 8.63 -2.21 12.95
N ARG A 288 8.84 -1.27 12.02
CA ARG A 288 8.30 0.10 12.15
C ARG A 288 6.78 0.14 11.96
N VAL A 289 6.20 -0.76 11.16
CA VAL A 289 4.76 -0.84 10.94
C VAL A 289 4.06 -1.85 11.85
N ALA A 290 4.79 -2.77 12.46
CA ALA A 290 4.23 -3.83 13.30
C ALA A 290 3.45 -3.27 14.50
N PRO A 291 2.19 -3.66 14.72
CA PRO A 291 1.42 -3.26 15.90
C PRO A 291 2.04 -3.75 17.21
N ILE A 292 2.66 -4.91 17.17
CA ILE A 292 3.43 -5.50 18.24
C ILE A 292 4.84 -5.75 17.69
N GLN A 293 5.84 -5.07 18.26
CA GLN A 293 7.24 -5.22 17.88
C GLN A 293 7.91 -6.36 18.64
N VAL A 294 7.49 -6.55 19.90
CA VAL A 294 8.01 -7.59 20.79
C VAL A 294 6.85 -8.32 21.45
N MET A 295 6.76 -9.62 21.23
CA MET A 295 5.87 -10.49 22.00
C MET A 295 6.65 -11.16 23.10
N ILE A 296 6.29 -10.89 24.34
CA ILE A 296 6.88 -11.58 25.50
C ILE A 296 6.10 -12.87 25.74
N VAL A 297 6.80 -14.00 25.70
CA VAL A 297 6.22 -15.31 25.97
C VAL A 297 6.82 -15.88 27.26
N PRO A 298 6.04 -15.86 28.36
CA PRO A 298 6.44 -16.49 29.60
C PRO A 298 6.39 -18.03 29.47
N VAL A 299 7.55 -18.67 29.58
CA VAL A 299 7.68 -20.13 29.58
C VAL A 299 7.49 -20.65 30.98
N MET A 300 6.63 -21.67 31.14
CA MET A 300 6.21 -22.16 32.46
C MET A 300 5.59 -21.05 33.34
N GLN A 301 4.68 -20.27 32.78
CA GLN A 301 4.06 -19.09 33.41
C GLN A 301 3.33 -19.39 34.72
N HIS A 302 3.01 -20.67 35.00
CA HIS A 302 2.43 -21.13 36.27
C HIS A 302 3.43 -21.14 37.44
N LYS A 303 4.72 -21.01 37.15
CA LYS A 303 5.73 -20.90 38.20
C LYS A 303 5.73 -19.49 38.77
N GLU A 304 5.96 -19.44 40.11
CA GLU A 304 6.00 -18.18 40.86
C GLU A 304 7.00 -17.18 40.26
N GLY A 305 6.58 -15.93 40.11
CA GLY A 305 7.40 -14.82 39.63
C GLY A 305 7.58 -14.71 38.11
N VAL A 306 7.20 -15.72 37.31
CA VAL A 306 7.43 -15.70 35.86
C VAL A 306 6.54 -14.67 35.16
N LEU A 307 5.24 -14.66 35.46
CA LEU A 307 4.33 -13.65 34.89
C LEU A 307 4.65 -12.25 35.40
N ASP A 308 4.96 -12.09 36.68
CA ASP A 308 5.33 -10.80 37.25
C ASP A 308 6.55 -10.21 36.53
N LYS A 309 7.56 -11.03 36.28
CA LYS A 309 8.77 -10.62 35.55
C LYS A 309 8.45 -10.27 34.08
N ALA A 310 7.58 -11.03 33.41
CA ALA A 310 7.15 -10.72 32.06
C ALA A 310 6.46 -9.34 31.99
N TYR A 311 5.57 -9.04 32.94
CA TYR A 311 4.91 -7.71 32.98
C TYR A 311 5.86 -6.58 33.41
N GLU A 312 6.84 -6.87 34.27
CA GLU A 312 7.91 -5.89 34.58
C GLU A 312 8.69 -5.50 33.32
N ILE A 313 9.11 -6.50 32.52
CA ILE A 313 9.80 -6.28 31.25
C ILE A 313 8.89 -5.53 30.26
N GLU A 314 7.63 -5.91 30.13
CA GLU A 314 6.66 -5.21 29.30
C GLU A 314 6.59 -3.72 29.66
N LYS A 315 6.49 -3.40 30.95
CA LYS A 315 6.46 -2.02 31.44
C LYS A 315 7.74 -1.25 31.09
N GLN A 316 8.90 -1.88 31.27
CA GLN A 316 10.20 -1.28 30.94
C GLN A 316 10.28 -0.97 29.45
N LEU A 317 9.93 -1.91 28.57
CA LEU A 317 10.01 -1.74 27.12
C LEU A 317 8.98 -0.72 26.60
N LYS A 318 7.76 -0.72 27.13
CA LYS A 318 6.74 0.29 26.81
C LYS A 318 7.17 1.70 27.20
N ALA A 319 7.82 1.85 28.36
CA ALA A 319 8.37 3.14 28.80
C ALA A 319 9.46 3.68 27.86
N ALA A 320 10.14 2.80 27.14
CA ALA A 320 11.11 3.15 26.10
C ALA A 320 10.48 3.37 24.70
N GLY A 321 9.14 3.41 24.60
CA GLY A 321 8.42 3.67 23.35
C GLY A 321 8.22 2.46 22.44
N LEU A 322 8.54 1.24 22.91
CA LEU A 322 8.32 0.01 22.17
C LEU A 322 6.86 -0.47 22.26
N ARG A 323 6.34 -1.03 21.16
CA ARG A 323 5.03 -1.69 21.13
C ARG A 323 5.18 -3.15 21.55
N VAL A 324 4.80 -3.44 22.77
CA VAL A 324 5.06 -4.73 23.43
C VAL A 324 3.79 -5.33 24.00
N LYS A 325 3.68 -6.65 23.95
CA LYS A 325 2.58 -7.40 24.56
C LYS A 325 3.11 -8.67 25.22
N VAL A 326 2.55 -9.02 26.38
CA VAL A 326 2.74 -10.33 27.02
C VAL A 326 1.65 -11.28 26.55
N ASP A 327 2.03 -12.47 26.08
CA ASP A 327 1.08 -13.55 25.84
C ASP A 327 0.90 -14.37 27.12
N ALA A 328 -0.03 -13.93 27.96
CA ALA A 328 -0.39 -14.60 29.20
C ALA A 328 -1.51 -15.65 29.05
N SER A 329 -1.87 -16.03 27.81
CA SER A 329 -2.86 -17.06 27.56
C SER A 329 -2.44 -18.40 28.18
N ASP A 330 -3.40 -19.32 28.35
CA ASP A 330 -3.19 -20.69 28.86
C ASP A 330 -2.65 -21.67 27.82
N LYS A 331 -2.32 -21.17 26.60
CA LYS A 331 -1.75 -21.97 25.53
C LYS A 331 -0.32 -22.41 25.84
N THR A 332 0.09 -23.53 25.23
CA THR A 332 1.47 -24.02 25.40
C THR A 332 2.48 -23.03 24.77
N PRO A 333 3.73 -22.98 25.30
CA PRO A 333 4.77 -22.14 24.72
C PRO A 333 4.97 -22.37 23.22
N GLY A 334 4.95 -23.62 22.75
CA GLY A 334 5.08 -23.96 21.34
C GLY A 334 3.95 -23.38 20.48
N TYR A 335 2.72 -23.38 20.99
CA TYR A 335 1.60 -22.71 20.31
C TYR A 335 1.83 -21.19 20.21
N LYS A 336 2.21 -20.55 21.33
CA LYS A 336 2.48 -19.11 21.38
C LYS A 336 3.60 -18.70 20.41
N PHE A 337 4.62 -19.54 20.30
CA PHE A 337 5.73 -19.31 19.34
C PHE A 337 5.23 -19.36 17.90
N ALA A 338 4.47 -20.38 17.56
CA ALA A 338 3.93 -20.55 16.21
C ALA A 338 2.90 -19.45 15.86
N ASP A 339 2.07 -19.02 16.82
CA ASP A 339 1.12 -17.93 16.63
C ASP A 339 1.84 -16.59 16.39
N ALA A 340 2.86 -16.27 17.20
CA ALA A 340 3.67 -15.07 17.00
C ALA A 340 4.40 -15.08 15.65
N GLU A 341 4.88 -16.24 15.20
CA GLU A 341 5.51 -16.42 13.90
C GLU A 341 4.51 -16.21 12.75
N MET A 342 3.32 -16.82 12.82
CA MET A 342 2.27 -16.65 11.82
C MET A 342 1.83 -15.18 11.69
N ARG A 343 1.73 -14.46 12.79
CA ARG A 343 1.37 -13.04 12.83
C ARG A 343 2.52 -12.11 12.42
N GLY A 344 3.70 -12.64 12.18
CA GLY A 344 4.87 -11.88 11.71
C GLY A 344 5.45 -10.92 12.73
N ILE A 345 5.30 -11.17 14.01
CA ILE A 345 5.81 -10.30 15.06
C ILE A 345 7.35 -10.29 15.00
N PRO A 346 7.99 -9.13 14.86
CA PRO A 346 9.43 -9.03 14.55
C PRO A 346 10.35 -9.72 15.55
N LEU A 347 10.07 -9.54 16.86
CA LEU A 347 10.82 -10.16 17.95
C LEU A 347 9.90 -10.89 18.93
N ARG A 348 10.34 -12.04 19.35
CA ARG A 348 9.76 -12.78 20.47
C ARG A 348 10.75 -12.83 21.62
N LEU A 349 10.37 -12.34 22.78
CA LEU A 349 11.14 -12.42 24.02
C LEU A 349 10.64 -13.62 24.84
N GLU A 350 11.48 -14.64 24.98
CA GLU A 350 11.19 -15.83 25.75
C GLU A 350 11.81 -15.69 27.15
N ILE A 351 11.03 -15.96 28.19
CA ILE A 351 11.50 -15.89 29.58
C ILE A 351 10.87 -16.98 30.43
N GLY A 352 11.72 -17.71 31.13
CA GLY A 352 11.33 -18.77 32.02
C GLY A 352 12.06 -18.68 33.37
N PRO A 353 11.80 -19.61 34.33
CA PRO A 353 12.43 -19.58 35.63
C PRO A 353 13.96 -19.54 35.61
N LYS A 354 14.59 -20.34 34.72
CA LYS A 354 16.05 -20.39 34.59
C LYS A 354 16.64 -19.10 34.01
N ASP A 355 15.88 -18.42 33.16
CA ASP A 355 16.30 -17.15 32.59
C ASP A 355 16.27 -16.05 33.64
N ILE A 356 15.23 -16.01 34.43
CA ILE A 356 15.09 -15.07 35.54
C ILE A 356 16.24 -15.27 36.57
N GLU A 357 16.50 -16.51 36.93
CA GLU A 357 17.59 -16.85 37.85
C GLU A 357 18.96 -16.35 37.38
N LYS A 358 19.19 -16.43 36.07
CA LYS A 358 20.44 -15.97 35.43
C LYS A 358 20.42 -14.48 35.02
N GLY A 359 19.33 -13.76 35.25
CA GLY A 359 19.19 -12.37 34.86
C GLY A 359 19.26 -12.17 33.32
N GLN A 360 18.67 -13.06 32.54
CA GLN A 360 18.72 -13.07 31.09
C GLN A 360 17.34 -13.33 30.45
N CYS A 361 17.24 -13.09 29.15
CA CYS A 361 16.11 -13.52 28.30
C CYS A 361 16.63 -14.02 26.97
N VAL A 362 15.79 -14.69 26.19
CA VAL A 362 16.09 -15.09 24.82
C VAL A 362 15.26 -14.24 23.87
N LEU A 363 15.90 -13.60 22.88
CA LEU A 363 15.24 -12.94 21.79
C LEU A 363 15.32 -13.81 20.54
N ALA A 364 14.16 -14.07 19.93
CA ALA A 364 14.03 -14.80 18.67
C ALA A 364 13.55 -13.85 17.58
N LYS A 365 14.32 -13.76 16.49
CA LYS A 365 13.97 -12.96 15.31
C LYS A 365 12.99 -13.73 14.42
N ARG A 366 11.91 -13.08 13.99
CA ARG A 366 10.96 -13.65 13.02
C ARG A 366 11.59 -13.84 11.64
N LEU A 367 12.46 -12.91 11.24
CA LEU A 367 13.01 -12.82 9.88
C LEU A 367 13.81 -14.06 9.45
N ASP A 368 14.64 -14.58 10.34
CA ASP A 368 15.58 -15.67 10.06
C ASP A 368 15.53 -16.83 11.07
N GLY A 369 14.68 -16.70 12.10
CA GLY A 369 14.55 -17.71 13.17
C GLY A 369 15.70 -17.77 14.16
N THR A 370 16.69 -16.86 14.08
CA THR A 370 17.81 -16.83 15.00
C THR A 370 17.38 -16.51 16.42
N LYS A 371 18.04 -17.15 17.39
CA LYS A 371 17.80 -16.95 18.82
C LYS A 371 19.10 -16.61 19.53
N GLU A 372 19.08 -15.56 20.30
CA GLU A 372 20.23 -15.12 21.09
C GLU A 372 19.81 -14.74 22.50
N THR A 373 20.75 -14.92 23.44
CA THR A 373 20.54 -14.61 24.86
C THR A 373 21.03 -13.21 25.17
N TYR A 374 20.23 -12.43 25.90
CA TYR A 374 20.51 -11.06 26.30
C TYR A 374 20.32 -10.87 27.79
N ALA A 375 21.08 -9.97 28.39
CA ALA A 375 20.93 -9.63 29.80
C ALA A 375 19.66 -8.82 30.05
N LEU A 376 18.97 -9.12 31.15
CA LEU A 376 17.86 -8.36 31.69
C LEU A 376 18.43 -7.19 32.51
N ASN A 377 18.69 -6.07 31.87
CA ASN A 377 19.22 -4.86 32.49
C ASN A 377 18.61 -3.59 31.90
N GLU A 378 19.09 -2.44 32.31
CA GLU A 378 18.59 -1.13 31.85
C GLU A 378 18.89 -0.87 30.37
N GLU A 379 19.88 -1.55 29.76
CA GLU A 379 20.23 -1.42 28.34
C GLU A 379 19.36 -2.28 27.39
N LEU A 380 18.56 -3.19 27.92
CA LEU A 380 17.72 -4.08 27.10
C LEU A 380 16.82 -3.32 26.11
N PRO A 381 16.15 -2.21 26.48
CA PRO A 381 15.35 -1.45 25.52
C PRO A 381 16.18 -0.90 24.35
N ASN A 382 17.38 -0.36 24.60
CA ASN A 382 18.27 0.14 23.56
C ASN A 382 18.73 -0.99 22.64
N THR A 383 19.08 -2.13 23.18
CA THR A 383 19.45 -3.33 22.44
C THR A 383 18.32 -3.77 21.52
N ILE A 384 17.07 -3.77 22.01
CA ILE A 384 15.90 -4.14 21.21
C ILE A 384 15.65 -3.11 20.09
N HIS A 385 15.78 -1.82 20.35
CA HIS A 385 15.68 -0.78 19.30
C HIS A 385 16.70 -1.02 18.18
N GLN A 386 17.95 -1.28 18.52
CA GLN A 386 19.01 -1.58 17.54
C GLN A 386 18.71 -2.84 16.72
N LEU A 387 18.22 -3.90 17.38
CA LEU A 387 17.83 -5.14 16.69
C LEU A 387 16.65 -4.91 15.73
N LEU A 388 15.66 -4.11 16.12
CA LEU A 388 14.52 -3.79 15.27
C LEU A 388 14.95 -2.96 14.05
N ASP A 389 15.85 -1.99 14.22
CA ASP A 389 16.41 -1.22 13.11
C ASP A 389 17.23 -2.12 12.17
N GLN A 390 18.04 -3.01 12.72
CA GLN A 390 18.79 -3.99 11.93
C GLN A 390 17.85 -4.91 11.13
N ILE A 391 16.79 -5.43 11.75
CA ILE A 391 15.78 -6.25 11.06
C ILE A 391 15.15 -5.48 9.91
N HIS A 392 14.79 -4.20 10.12
CA HIS A 392 14.23 -3.35 9.08
C HIS A 392 15.17 -3.22 7.88
N ASP A 393 16.44 -2.92 8.14
CA ASP A 393 17.47 -2.75 7.11
C ASP A 393 17.75 -4.06 6.35
N GLU A 394 17.78 -5.19 7.05
CA GLU A 394 17.92 -6.52 6.44
C GLU A 394 16.71 -6.86 5.55
N MET A 395 15.48 -6.55 5.98
CA MET A 395 14.28 -6.73 5.18
C MET A 395 14.30 -5.87 3.93
N TYR A 396 14.69 -4.61 4.05
CA TYR A 396 14.81 -3.70 2.91
C TYR A 396 15.87 -4.19 1.92
N ALA A 397 17.04 -4.55 2.40
CA ALA A 397 18.14 -5.07 1.56
C ALA A 397 17.75 -6.34 0.80
N LYS A 398 17.03 -7.26 1.47
CA LYS A 398 16.50 -8.48 0.84
C LYS A 398 15.49 -8.17 -0.27
N ALA A 399 14.55 -7.26 -0.01
CA ALA A 399 13.54 -6.84 -0.99
C ALA A 399 14.17 -6.08 -2.16
N LEU A 400 15.17 -5.22 -1.90
CA LEU A 400 15.91 -4.48 -2.91
C LEU A 400 16.67 -5.43 -3.84
N LYS A 401 17.39 -6.38 -3.28
CA LYS A 401 18.10 -7.40 -4.05
C LYS A 401 17.12 -8.18 -4.94
N PHE A 402 16.00 -8.65 -4.38
CA PHE A 402 15.00 -9.38 -5.16
C PHE A 402 14.44 -8.54 -6.30
N ARG A 403 14.09 -7.26 -6.06
CA ARG A 403 13.60 -6.35 -7.10
C ARG A 403 14.63 -6.18 -8.21
N ASP A 404 15.87 -5.86 -7.87
CA ASP A 404 16.92 -5.53 -8.83
C ASP A 404 17.33 -6.75 -9.69
N GLU A 405 17.37 -7.93 -9.11
CA GLU A 405 17.61 -9.19 -9.83
C GLU A 405 16.46 -9.58 -10.76
N ASN A 406 15.26 -8.99 -10.56
CA ASN A 406 14.06 -9.23 -11.35
C ASN A 406 13.65 -8.03 -12.23
N ILE A 407 14.55 -7.08 -12.45
CA ILE A 407 14.46 -6.06 -13.50
C ILE A 407 15.38 -6.48 -14.64
N ARG A 408 14.82 -6.78 -15.80
CA ARG A 408 15.57 -7.28 -16.96
C ARG A 408 15.32 -6.38 -18.18
N THR A 409 16.24 -6.40 -19.12
CA THR A 409 16.16 -5.62 -20.35
C THR A 409 15.86 -6.54 -21.52
N ALA A 410 14.88 -6.18 -22.35
CA ALA A 410 14.62 -6.78 -23.64
C ALA A 410 14.93 -5.79 -24.75
N LYS A 411 15.77 -6.19 -25.71
CA LYS A 411 16.11 -5.40 -26.90
C LYS A 411 15.25 -5.75 -28.10
N THR A 412 14.64 -6.95 -28.08
CA THR A 412 13.72 -7.44 -29.10
C THR A 412 12.42 -7.91 -28.46
N TYR A 413 11.35 -7.98 -29.26
CA TYR A 413 10.07 -8.46 -28.77
C TYR A 413 10.09 -9.95 -28.46
N ASP A 414 10.92 -10.74 -29.14
CA ASP A 414 11.09 -12.17 -28.85
C ASP A 414 11.82 -12.38 -27.53
N GLU A 415 12.88 -11.60 -27.23
CA GLU A 415 13.51 -11.59 -25.89
C GLU A 415 12.51 -11.23 -24.79
N PHE A 416 11.65 -10.24 -25.05
CA PHE A 416 10.60 -9.84 -24.09
C PHE A 416 9.68 -11.01 -23.74
N LYS A 417 9.16 -11.73 -24.77
CA LYS A 417 8.31 -12.88 -24.57
C LYS A 417 9.02 -14.03 -23.87
N GLU A 418 10.28 -14.31 -24.22
CA GLU A 418 11.09 -15.32 -23.58
C GLU A 418 11.32 -15.05 -22.09
N ILE A 419 11.73 -13.81 -21.75
CA ILE A 419 11.91 -13.39 -20.35
C ILE A 419 10.61 -13.54 -19.57
N LEU A 420 9.50 -13.04 -20.12
CA LEU A 420 8.19 -13.07 -19.46
C LEU A 420 7.70 -14.50 -19.17
N ASN A 421 8.02 -15.45 -20.05
CA ASN A 421 7.62 -16.86 -19.92
C ASN A 421 8.55 -17.67 -19.00
N THR A 422 9.81 -17.26 -18.84
CA THR A 422 10.81 -18.00 -18.06
C THR A 422 11.01 -17.43 -16.65
N LYS A 423 10.95 -16.10 -16.52
CA LYS A 423 11.19 -15.40 -15.25
C LYS A 423 10.30 -14.18 -15.16
N ALA A 424 9.28 -14.25 -14.31
CA ALA A 424 8.44 -13.09 -13.99
C ALA A 424 9.26 -11.95 -13.36
N GLY A 425 8.76 -10.72 -13.46
CA GLY A 425 9.39 -9.50 -12.97
C GLY A 425 9.15 -8.34 -13.91
N TYR A 426 9.87 -7.25 -13.69
CA TYR A 426 9.85 -6.11 -14.60
C TYR A 426 10.74 -6.38 -15.82
N ILE A 427 10.23 -6.01 -16.98
CA ILE A 427 11.00 -6.04 -18.23
C ILE A 427 11.03 -4.62 -18.78
N ARG A 428 12.21 -4.04 -18.83
CA ARG A 428 12.42 -2.72 -19.43
C ARG A 428 12.68 -2.85 -20.92
N MET A 429 11.99 -2.03 -21.69
CA MET A 429 12.03 -2.04 -23.15
C MET A 429 11.88 -0.62 -23.68
N MET A 430 12.46 -0.36 -24.85
CA MET A 430 12.23 0.89 -25.59
C MET A 430 10.80 0.93 -26.13
N TRP A 431 10.17 2.10 -26.10
CA TRP A 431 8.79 2.27 -26.54
C TRP A 431 8.61 3.56 -27.36
N CYS A 432 7.79 3.46 -28.41
CA CYS A 432 7.52 4.53 -29.38
C CYS A 432 6.35 5.44 -29.01
N GLU A 433 5.77 5.29 -27.85
CA GLU A 433 4.58 6.03 -27.37
C GLU A 433 3.29 5.75 -28.18
N ASP A 434 3.26 4.64 -28.95
CA ASP A 434 2.10 4.21 -29.72
C ASP A 434 1.28 3.20 -28.90
N ASP A 435 0.02 3.54 -28.60
CA ASP A 435 -0.89 2.69 -27.82
C ASP A 435 -1.15 1.33 -28.49
N ALA A 436 -1.04 1.25 -29.83
CA ALA A 436 -1.19 -0.02 -30.54
C ALA A 436 -0.10 -1.04 -30.17
N CYS A 437 1.12 -0.57 -29.89
CA CYS A 437 2.20 -1.45 -29.41
C CYS A 437 1.93 -1.96 -28.01
N GLU A 438 1.41 -1.11 -27.12
CA GLU A 438 1.04 -1.47 -25.78
C GLU A 438 -0.13 -2.45 -25.74
N ALA A 439 -1.16 -2.20 -26.55
CA ALA A 439 -2.31 -3.09 -26.71
C ALA A 439 -1.88 -4.49 -27.21
N LYS A 440 -0.96 -4.54 -28.19
CA LYS A 440 -0.41 -5.80 -28.70
C LYS A 440 0.31 -6.61 -27.63
N ILE A 441 1.13 -5.96 -26.79
CA ILE A 441 1.81 -6.63 -25.68
C ILE A 441 0.77 -7.24 -24.73
N LYS A 442 -0.25 -6.46 -24.37
CA LYS A 442 -1.30 -6.89 -23.44
C LYS A 442 -2.09 -8.08 -24.00
N GLU A 443 -2.48 -8.02 -25.26
CA GLU A 443 -3.25 -9.08 -25.92
C GLU A 443 -2.44 -10.37 -26.04
N GLU A 444 -1.18 -10.28 -26.49
CA GLU A 444 -0.36 -11.47 -26.75
C GLU A 444 0.25 -12.09 -25.47
N THR A 445 0.46 -11.31 -24.42
CA THR A 445 1.29 -11.75 -23.27
C THR A 445 0.61 -11.60 -21.91
N GLY A 446 -0.43 -10.78 -21.81
CA GLY A 446 -1.06 -10.40 -20.55
C GLY A 446 -0.22 -9.43 -19.69
N ALA A 447 0.95 -9.00 -20.17
CA ALA A 447 1.73 -7.96 -19.49
C ALA A 447 1.19 -6.58 -19.88
N THR A 448 1.30 -5.63 -18.94
CA THR A 448 0.91 -4.24 -19.15
C THR A 448 2.09 -3.31 -18.89
N SER A 449 2.05 -2.09 -19.44
CA SER A 449 2.99 -1.05 -19.06
C SER A 449 2.78 -0.71 -17.58
N ARG A 450 3.87 -0.62 -16.83
CA ARG A 450 3.81 -0.23 -15.42
C ARG A 450 4.13 1.24 -15.27
N CYS A 451 5.23 1.68 -15.83
CA CYS A 451 5.58 3.09 -15.86
C CYS A 451 6.64 3.40 -16.93
N ILE A 452 6.61 4.63 -17.39
CA ILE A 452 7.68 5.26 -18.18
C ILE A 452 8.76 5.70 -17.18
N LYS A 453 10.00 5.31 -17.43
CA LYS A 453 11.17 5.67 -16.62
C LYS A 453 11.89 6.86 -17.25
N GLU A 454 11.45 8.07 -16.90
CA GLU A 454 12.03 9.32 -17.41
C GLU A 454 13.41 9.63 -16.80
N ASP A 455 13.77 8.97 -15.72
CA ASP A 455 15.06 9.02 -15.02
C ASP A 455 16.08 8.02 -15.55
N GLU A 456 15.74 7.22 -16.58
CA GLU A 456 16.64 6.26 -17.20
C GLU A 456 17.00 6.69 -18.62
N GLU A 457 18.29 6.55 -18.96
CA GLU A 457 18.79 6.81 -20.32
C GLU A 457 18.28 5.74 -21.31
N PRO A 458 17.87 6.14 -22.51
CA PRO A 458 17.54 5.23 -23.59
C PRO A 458 18.71 4.28 -23.91
N PHE A 459 18.40 3.03 -24.13
CA PHE A 459 19.40 1.99 -24.49
C PHE A 459 19.21 1.45 -25.91
N GLY A 460 18.41 2.13 -26.74
CA GLY A 460 18.13 1.84 -28.13
C GLY A 460 17.34 2.96 -28.79
N ASP A 461 17.24 2.90 -30.12
CA ASP A 461 16.63 3.96 -30.92
C ASP A 461 15.28 3.58 -31.52
N VAL A 462 14.87 2.32 -31.41
CA VAL A 462 13.66 1.80 -32.05
C VAL A 462 12.79 1.01 -31.06
N CYS A 463 11.49 1.06 -31.30
CA CYS A 463 10.52 0.22 -30.62
C CYS A 463 10.65 -1.24 -31.09
N PRO A 464 10.92 -2.20 -30.21
CA PRO A 464 11.06 -3.61 -30.59
C PRO A 464 9.81 -4.24 -31.20
N ILE A 465 8.65 -3.59 -31.05
CA ILE A 465 7.35 -4.11 -31.50
C ILE A 465 7.05 -3.68 -32.93
N CYS A 466 7.26 -2.41 -33.26
CA CYS A 466 6.86 -1.85 -34.57
C CYS A 466 8.03 -1.28 -35.39
N GLY A 467 9.24 -1.20 -34.83
CA GLY A 467 10.42 -0.65 -35.51
C GLY A 467 10.42 0.89 -35.66
N LYS A 468 9.40 1.61 -35.19
CA LYS A 468 9.38 3.07 -35.17
C LYS A 468 10.43 3.64 -34.21
N PRO A 469 10.90 4.88 -34.41
CA PRO A 469 11.79 5.54 -33.47
C PRO A 469 11.21 5.52 -32.05
N ALA A 470 12.05 5.24 -31.06
CA ALA A 470 11.66 5.17 -29.66
C ALA A 470 12.68 5.93 -28.80
N LYS A 471 12.17 6.73 -27.87
CA LYS A 471 12.98 7.55 -26.94
C LYS A 471 12.69 7.27 -25.49
N LYS A 472 11.65 6.50 -25.18
CA LYS A 472 11.20 6.23 -23.80
C LYS A 472 11.56 4.82 -23.38
N VAL A 473 12.04 4.70 -22.16
CA VAL A 473 12.21 3.43 -21.45
C VAL A 473 10.94 3.14 -20.66
N VAL A 474 10.32 2.00 -20.90
CA VAL A 474 9.11 1.58 -20.19
C VAL A 474 9.32 0.26 -19.51
N TYR A 475 8.83 0.14 -18.28
CA TYR A 475 8.76 -1.10 -17.53
C TYR A 475 7.42 -1.78 -17.78
N PHE A 476 7.48 -3.04 -18.20
CA PHE A 476 6.34 -3.92 -18.41
C PHE A 476 6.38 -5.06 -17.38
N ALA A 477 5.23 -5.51 -16.94
CA ALA A 477 5.09 -6.69 -16.09
C ALA A 477 3.66 -7.23 -16.15
N LYS A 478 3.47 -8.49 -15.75
CA LYS A 478 2.15 -8.93 -15.29
C LYS A 478 1.85 -8.25 -13.97
N ALA A 479 0.57 -7.93 -13.73
CA ALA A 479 0.16 -7.17 -12.57
C ALA A 479 -1.08 -7.75 -11.88
N TYR A 480 -1.28 -7.35 -10.64
CA TYR A 480 -2.49 -7.61 -9.87
C TYR A 480 -3.58 -6.59 -10.15
#